data_4487e11a54ca90cd15b0377405ff4b56
#
_entry.id   4487e11a54ca90cd15b0377405ff4b56
#
_cell.length_a   1.000
_cell.length_b   1.000
_cell.length_c   1.000
_cell.angle_alpha   90.00
_cell.angle_beta   90.00
_cell.angle_gamma   90.00
#
_symmetry.space_group_name_H-M   'P 1'
#
loop_
_entity.id
_entity.type
_entity.pdbx_description
1 polymer ?
#
loop_
_entity_poly.entity_id
_entity_poly.type
_entity_poly.pdbx_seq_one_letter_code
_entity_poly.pdbx_strand_id
1 'polypeptide(L)'
;MACINNAQKEQTMSFKEITPEQAWEMVQNGAMLADIRDPQRFTYSHAKGAFHLTNQSFLQFEELVDFDSPIIVSCYHGVSSRNVATFLVEQGYENVFSVIGGFDGWVKAGLPIETAY
;
A
#
# COMPACT_ATOMS: atom_id res chain seq x y z
N MET A 1 -6.29 -11.10 -31.59
CA MET A 1 -7.21 -11.04 -30.43
C MET A 1 -6.47 -11.34 -29.12
N ALA A 2 -5.78 -12.45 -29.05
CA ALA A 2 -5.07 -12.81 -27.83
C ALA A 2 -4.03 -11.77 -27.42
N CYS A 3 -3.29 -11.19 -28.37
CA CYS A 3 -2.27 -10.21 -28.02
C CYS A 3 -2.87 -8.92 -27.49
N ILE A 4 -4.04 -8.53 -27.97
CA ILE A 4 -4.72 -7.35 -27.44
C ILE A 4 -5.11 -7.60 -25.99
N ASN A 5 -5.64 -8.78 -25.70
CA ASN A 5 -6.03 -9.13 -24.34
C ASN A 5 -4.83 -9.16 -23.41
N ASN A 6 -3.70 -9.67 -23.89
CA ASN A 6 -2.49 -9.73 -23.08
C ASN A 6 -1.98 -8.33 -22.74
N ALA A 7 -1.99 -7.44 -23.72
CA ALA A 7 -1.56 -6.08 -23.50
C ALA A 7 -2.45 -5.38 -22.47
N GLN A 8 -3.77 -5.59 -22.57
CA GLN A 8 -4.69 -5.03 -21.61
C GLN A 8 -4.47 -5.59 -20.20
N LYS A 9 -4.21 -6.88 -20.10
CA LYS A 9 -3.90 -7.51 -18.83
C LYS A 9 -2.68 -6.88 -18.19
N GLU A 10 -1.63 -6.70 -18.97
CA GLU A 10 -0.41 -6.09 -18.42
C GLU A 10 -0.65 -4.69 -17.89
N GLN A 11 -1.46 -3.92 -18.62
CA GLN A 11 -1.79 -2.56 -18.19
C GLN A 11 -2.66 -2.54 -16.93
N THR A 12 -3.63 -3.46 -16.85
CA THR A 12 -4.53 -3.51 -15.70
C THR A 12 -3.90 -4.16 -14.49
N MET A 13 -2.82 -4.91 -14.69
CA MET A 13 -2.11 -5.60 -13.62
C MET A 13 -0.90 -4.83 -13.14
N SER A 14 -0.96 -3.53 -13.17
CA SER A 14 0.08 -2.71 -12.58
C SER A 14 -0.49 -1.85 -11.47
N PHE A 15 0.36 -1.54 -10.53
CA PHE A 15 0.02 -0.58 -9.49
C PHE A 15 0.43 0.82 -9.95
N LYS A 16 -0.04 1.83 -9.23
CA LYS A 16 0.33 3.22 -9.48
C LYS A 16 1.12 3.76 -8.30
N GLU A 17 2.01 4.70 -8.57
CA GLU A 17 2.74 5.38 -7.52
C GLU A 17 2.06 6.71 -7.23
N ILE A 18 1.91 7.03 -5.93
CA ILE A 18 1.26 8.26 -5.50
C ILE A 18 2.11 8.96 -4.45
N THR A 19 1.90 10.26 -4.31
CA THR A 19 2.60 11.04 -3.29
C THR A 19 2.05 10.73 -1.91
N PRO A 20 2.80 11.03 -0.84
CA PRO A 20 2.27 10.88 0.51
C PRO A 20 0.99 11.69 0.74
N GLU A 21 0.91 12.89 0.18
CA GLU A 21 -0.28 13.74 0.31
C GLU A 21 -1.50 13.10 -0.34
N GLN A 22 -1.32 12.53 -1.53
CA GLN A 22 -2.39 11.81 -2.21
C GLN A 22 -2.82 10.58 -1.41
N ALA A 23 -1.84 9.88 -0.84
CA ALA A 23 -2.12 8.71 -0.02
C ALA A 23 -2.95 9.09 1.21
N TRP A 24 -2.58 10.16 1.89
CA TRP A 24 -3.32 10.63 3.07
C TRP A 24 -4.77 10.97 2.71
N GLU A 25 -4.97 11.66 1.61
CA GLU A 25 -6.32 11.98 1.14
C GLU A 25 -7.13 10.71 0.90
N MET A 26 -6.53 9.71 0.25
CA MET A 26 -7.21 8.44 -0.01
C MET A 26 -7.55 7.69 1.29
N VAL A 27 -6.63 7.72 2.27
CA VAL A 27 -6.88 7.08 3.57
C VAL A 27 -8.07 7.74 4.27
N GLN A 28 -8.15 9.07 4.21
CA GLN A 28 -9.29 9.79 4.79
C GLN A 28 -10.60 9.43 4.10
N ASN A 29 -10.55 8.96 2.88
CA ASN A 29 -11.72 8.52 2.11
C ASN A 29 -11.93 7.00 2.18
N GLY A 30 -11.24 6.32 3.08
CA GLY A 30 -11.49 4.92 3.36
C GLY A 30 -10.54 3.92 2.73
N ALA A 31 -9.48 4.36 2.06
CA ALA A 31 -8.51 3.43 1.49
C ALA A 31 -7.73 2.71 2.60
N MET A 32 -7.35 1.46 2.32
CA MET A 32 -6.50 0.69 3.23
C MET A 32 -5.05 1.11 3.04
N LEU A 33 -4.40 1.52 4.13
CA LEU A 33 -2.96 1.81 4.12
C LEU A 33 -2.23 0.65 4.75
N ALA A 34 -1.47 -0.09 3.95
CA ALA A 34 -0.76 -1.28 4.37
C ALA A 34 0.73 -0.97 4.50
N ASP A 35 1.26 -1.06 5.72
CA ASP A 35 2.67 -0.84 6.00
C ASP A 35 3.36 -2.20 6.08
N ILE A 36 4.40 -2.39 5.27
CA ILE A 36 5.09 -3.68 5.15
C ILE A 36 6.46 -3.70 5.83
N ARG A 37 6.76 -2.67 6.62
CA ARG A 37 8.04 -2.62 7.32
C ARG A 37 8.10 -3.68 8.43
N ASP A 38 9.28 -3.85 9.01
CA ASP A 38 9.47 -4.81 10.08
C ASP A 38 8.68 -4.40 11.35
N PRO A 39 8.40 -5.37 12.24
CA PRO A 39 7.57 -5.09 13.42
C PRO A 39 8.14 -4.01 14.35
N GLN A 40 9.45 -3.92 14.47
CA GLN A 40 10.05 -2.94 15.36
C GLN A 40 9.83 -1.52 14.85
N ARG A 41 10.05 -1.29 13.57
CA ARG A 41 9.85 0.02 12.98
C ARG A 41 8.37 0.41 12.99
N PHE A 42 7.50 -0.53 12.64
CA PHE A 42 6.07 -0.26 12.64
C PHE A 42 5.58 0.11 14.03
N THR A 43 5.97 -0.65 15.04
CA THR A 43 5.55 -0.40 16.42
C THR A 43 6.07 0.94 16.92
N TYR A 44 7.30 1.27 16.59
CA TYR A 44 7.90 2.54 17.02
C TYR A 44 7.10 3.73 16.50
N SER A 45 6.86 3.76 15.21
CA SER A 45 5.97 4.76 14.62
C SER A 45 5.51 4.32 13.24
N HIS A 46 4.28 4.70 12.87
CA HIS A 46 3.72 4.39 11.57
C HIS A 46 2.72 5.49 11.17
N ALA A 47 2.37 5.53 9.90
CA ALA A 47 1.37 6.48 9.43
C ALA A 47 0.04 6.20 10.11
N LYS A 48 -0.68 7.28 10.43
CA LYS A 48 -1.96 7.15 11.14
C LYS A 48 -2.92 6.25 10.37
N GLY A 49 -3.46 5.25 11.05
CA GLY A 49 -4.41 4.32 10.47
C GLY A 49 -3.80 3.18 9.68
N ALA A 50 -2.48 3.05 9.64
CA ALA A 50 -1.83 2.00 8.87
C ALA A 50 -2.08 0.62 9.48
N PHE A 51 -2.34 -0.34 8.60
CA PHE A 51 -2.43 -1.75 8.93
C PHE A 51 -1.05 -2.38 8.70
N HIS A 52 -0.55 -3.14 9.66
CA HIS A 52 0.74 -3.80 9.49
C HIS A 52 0.56 -5.09 8.70
N LEU A 53 0.95 -5.06 7.43
CA LEU A 53 0.78 -6.20 6.53
C LEU A 53 2.02 -7.08 6.56
N THR A 54 1.85 -8.30 7.04
CA THR A 54 2.90 -9.31 7.13
C THR A 54 2.37 -10.62 6.60
N ASN A 55 3.23 -11.63 6.50
CA ASN A 55 2.78 -12.97 6.15
C ASN A 55 1.77 -13.50 7.16
N GLN A 56 1.94 -13.16 8.43
CA GLN A 56 1.05 -13.62 9.50
C GLN A 56 -0.31 -12.90 9.48
N SER A 57 -0.36 -11.68 8.98
CA SER A 57 -1.59 -10.89 8.97
C SER A 57 -2.30 -10.89 7.63
N PHE A 58 -1.76 -11.58 6.62
CA PHE A 58 -2.30 -11.51 5.27
C PHE A 58 -3.73 -12.05 5.18
N LEU A 59 -4.05 -13.14 5.90
CA LEU A 59 -5.41 -13.66 5.91
C LEU A 59 -6.40 -12.63 6.47
N GLN A 60 -6.01 -11.96 7.55
CA GLN A 60 -6.83 -10.90 8.12
C GLN A 60 -7.01 -9.75 7.13
N PHE A 61 -5.94 -9.41 6.42
CA PHE A 61 -6.00 -8.39 5.38
C PHE A 61 -7.01 -8.75 4.31
N GLU A 62 -6.98 -10.00 3.84
CA GLU A 62 -7.92 -10.46 2.83
C GLU A 62 -9.37 -10.36 3.29
N GLU A 63 -9.62 -10.59 4.58
CA GLU A 63 -10.96 -10.48 5.14
C GLU A 63 -11.44 -9.03 5.23
N LEU A 64 -10.49 -8.10 5.41
CA LEU A 64 -10.83 -6.69 5.60
C LEU A 64 -10.98 -5.91 4.30
N VAL A 65 -10.38 -6.39 3.21
CA VAL A 65 -10.25 -5.59 1.98
C VAL A 65 -10.85 -6.32 0.80
N ASP A 66 -11.82 -5.69 0.15
CA ASP A 66 -12.42 -6.23 -1.06
C ASP A 66 -11.48 -6.01 -2.25
N PHE A 67 -11.65 -6.83 -3.28
CA PHE A 67 -10.76 -6.76 -4.46
C PHE A 67 -10.85 -5.43 -5.21
N ASP A 68 -11.96 -4.72 -5.10
CA ASP A 68 -12.11 -3.41 -5.76
C ASP A 68 -11.80 -2.23 -4.86
N SER A 69 -11.48 -2.47 -3.60
CA SER A 69 -11.16 -1.40 -2.66
C SER A 69 -9.75 -0.87 -2.89
N PRO A 70 -9.53 0.44 -2.72
CA PRO A 70 -8.18 0.99 -2.87
C PRO A 70 -7.24 0.53 -1.75
N ILE A 71 -6.06 0.09 -2.15
CA ILE A 71 -5.01 -0.34 -1.23
C ILE A 71 -3.76 0.47 -1.50
N ILE A 72 -3.20 1.05 -0.46
CA ILE A 72 -1.95 1.80 -0.54
C ILE A 72 -0.89 1.04 0.22
N VAL A 73 0.21 0.70 -0.45
CA VAL A 73 1.31 -0.04 0.17
C VAL A 73 2.44 0.92 0.49
N SER A 74 2.93 0.87 1.72
CA SER A 74 4.01 1.72 2.19
C SER A 74 5.13 0.88 2.79
N CYS A 75 6.37 1.23 2.46
CA CYS A 75 7.57 0.67 3.08
C CYS A 75 8.39 1.83 3.63
N TYR A 76 9.71 1.63 3.84
CA TYR A 76 10.52 2.71 4.40
C TYR A 76 10.79 3.82 3.39
N HIS A 77 11.27 3.47 2.18
CA HIS A 77 11.72 4.45 1.17
C HIS A 77 10.96 4.35 -0.16
N GLY A 78 9.95 3.51 -0.24
CA GLY A 78 9.16 3.38 -1.47
C GLY A 78 9.73 2.38 -2.48
N VAL A 79 10.65 1.52 -2.06
CA VAL A 79 11.26 0.53 -2.95
C VAL A 79 10.60 -0.84 -2.78
N SER A 80 10.62 -1.38 -1.56
CA SER A 80 10.06 -2.71 -1.28
C SER A 80 8.55 -2.75 -1.48
N SER A 81 7.87 -1.62 -1.28
CA SER A 81 6.41 -1.55 -1.45
C SER A 81 6.00 -1.85 -2.89
N ARG A 82 6.88 -1.61 -3.86
CA ARG A 82 6.56 -1.91 -5.26
C ARG A 82 6.40 -3.42 -5.48
N ASN A 83 7.25 -4.22 -4.86
CA ASN A 83 7.16 -5.67 -4.98
C ASN A 83 5.88 -6.20 -4.35
N VAL A 84 5.51 -5.69 -3.18
CA VAL A 84 4.27 -6.10 -2.52
C VAL A 84 3.06 -5.62 -3.30
N ALA A 85 3.11 -4.40 -3.84
CA ALA A 85 2.02 -3.89 -4.66
C ALA A 85 1.81 -4.79 -5.89
N THR A 86 2.89 -5.21 -6.54
CA THR A 86 2.81 -6.15 -7.67
C THR A 86 2.17 -7.46 -7.23
N PHE A 87 2.60 -7.98 -6.09
CA PHE A 87 2.03 -9.21 -5.54
C PHE A 87 0.51 -9.08 -5.35
N LEU A 88 0.07 -7.98 -4.77
CA LEU A 88 -1.35 -7.77 -4.54
C LEU A 88 -2.14 -7.68 -5.84
N VAL A 89 -1.59 -7.00 -6.83
CA VAL A 89 -2.21 -6.94 -8.16
C VAL A 89 -2.37 -8.35 -8.73
N GLU A 90 -1.34 -9.17 -8.58
CA GLU A 90 -1.37 -10.56 -9.06
C GLU A 90 -2.38 -11.41 -8.31
N GLN A 91 -2.68 -11.05 -7.07
CA GLN A 91 -3.70 -11.74 -6.28
C GLN A 91 -5.13 -11.34 -6.67
N GLY A 92 -5.29 -10.32 -7.51
CA GLY A 92 -6.60 -9.91 -7.99
C GLY A 92 -7.09 -8.57 -7.48
N TYR A 93 -6.32 -7.89 -6.64
CA TYR A 93 -6.71 -6.56 -6.18
C TYR A 93 -6.57 -5.56 -7.32
N GLU A 94 -7.60 -4.75 -7.54
CA GLU A 94 -7.74 -3.94 -8.74
C GLU A 94 -7.20 -2.52 -8.59
N ASN A 95 -7.14 -2.01 -7.38
CA ASN A 95 -6.77 -0.61 -7.14
C ASN A 95 -5.61 -0.55 -6.14
N VAL A 96 -4.40 -0.80 -6.62
CA VAL A 96 -3.23 -0.89 -5.76
C VAL A 96 -2.27 0.27 -6.06
N PHE A 97 -1.76 0.88 -5.00
CA PHE A 97 -0.88 2.03 -5.07
C PHE A 97 0.33 1.82 -4.18
N SER A 98 1.45 2.46 -4.54
CA SER A 98 2.65 2.47 -3.71
C SER A 98 2.99 3.93 -3.39
N VAL A 99 3.35 4.20 -2.14
CA VAL A 99 3.67 5.56 -1.70
C VAL A 99 5.09 5.92 -2.10
N ILE A 100 5.24 6.97 -2.89
CA ILE A 100 6.55 7.49 -3.26
C ILE A 100 7.27 7.94 -1.99
N GLY A 101 8.50 7.44 -1.79
CA GLY A 101 9.28 7.77 -0.60
C GLY A 101 8.88 7.01 0.66
N GLY A 102 7.82 6.22 0.60
CA GLY A 102 7.39 5.39 1.72
C GLY A 102 7.12 6.17 2.99
N PHE A 103 7.39 5.55 4.12
CA PHE A 103 7.18 6.20 5.42
C PHE A 103 8.09 7.42 5.61
N ASP A 104 9.31 7.35 5.11
CA ASP A 104 10.22 8.50 5.15
C ASP A 104 9.60 9.72 4.46
N GLY A 105 9.04 9.51 3.27
CA GLY A 105 8.33 10.57 2.54
C GLY A 105 7.11 11.08 3.28
N TRP A 106 6.37 10.18 3.93
CA TRP A 106 5.21 10.54 4.74
C TRP A 106 5.60 11.49 5.87
N VAL A 107 6.67 11.16 6.60
CA VAL A 107 7.15 11.99 7.71
C VAL A 107 7.64 13.34 7.20
N LYS A 108 8.40 13.34 6.10
CA LYS A 108 8.91 14.59 5.53
C LYS A 108 7.80 15.51 5.05
N ALA A 109 6.68 14.94 4.63
CA ALA A 109 5.51 15.72 4.24
C ALA A 109 4.71 16.25 5.45
N GLY A 110 5.10 15.89 6.66
CA GLY A 110 4.44 16.36 7.86
C GLY A 110 3.08 15.75 8.12
N LEU A 111 2.82 14.57 7.57
CA LEU A 111 1.52 13.92 7.70
C LEU A 111 1.40 13.17 9.03
N PRO A 112 0.16 12.90 9.48
CA PRO A 112 -0.05 12.30 10.82
C PRO A 112 0.58 10.92 10.96
N ILE A 113 1.18 10.71 12.11
CA ILE A 113 1.75 9.40 12.49
C ILE A 113 1.24 9.01 13.86
N GLU A 114 1.36 7.72 14.14
CA GLU A 114 1.09 7.15 15.46
C GLU A 114 2.39 6.55 15.97
N THR A 115 2.64 6.69 17.26
CA THR A 115 3.85 6.19 17.90
C THR A 115 3.50 5.28 19.05
N ALA A 116 4.49 4.49 19.50
CA ALA A 116 4.31 3.58 20.64
C ALA A 116 4.26 4.33 21.96
N TYR A 117 4.61 5.60 21.98
CA TYR A 117 4.71 6.39 23.20
C TYR A 117 3.64 7.45 23.29
#